data_ed7f0eb83a6ae6f6a5aeaf566e483400
#
_entry.id   ed7f0eb83a6ae6f6a5aeaf566e483400
#
_cell.length_a   1.000
_cell.length_b   1.000
_cell.length_c   1.000
_cell.angle_alpha   90.00
_cell.angle_beta   90.00
_cell.angle_gamma   90.00
#
_symmetry.space_group_name_H-M   'P 1'
#
loop_
_entity.id
_entity.type
_entity.pdbx_description
1 polymer ?
#
loop_
_entity_poly.entity_id
_entity_poly.type
_entity_poly.pdbx_seq_one_letter_code
_entity_poly.pdbx_strand_id
1 'polypeptide(L)'
;MQQYQQVVDDLILIKRLGKGNYGEVYLTKRKDRPEYYATKKMERAICERPENITRLMYEIEIIKSINHPNIVKFCGLKKTLNHWYLVTEYVNGGSLQDNLKQYMARFQRPFTEVIVQHLMKQIVSALNYLHFNKIIHRDLKLDNILVNFPSVNDKNSLNMMSATVKIIDFGFATKLNKPLTYTALGTPTNMDPVILENIKTGIPNAGYNEKVDIWSLGTICYEMLVGHIPFTGKSFDELFQRVKQGKYSLPITLSKEVVSFINGMLQQDPNQRLTAQQLLYHDFLVKHPSQFQSMNVRDIPGSIGPGGVINMNANKQPQPQPQVNNNFYQLWGFFGQPQVYLPGIQGQPQVQPQMELPVQTVQGVQQVQQFAFVDAQPQQQQYYVNPVNVYQQQGW
;
A
#
# COMPACT_ATOMS: atom_id res chain seq x y z
N MET A 1 -23.36 -25.31 21.15
CA MET A 1 -23.90 -23.99 20.78
C MET A 1 -24.05 -23.95 19.27
N GLN A 2 -25.29 -23.97 18.76
CA GLN A 2 -25.56 -23.75 17.34
C GLN A 2 -25.17 -22.31 17.00
N GLN A 3 -24.11 -22.14 16.21
CA GLN A 3 -23.78 -20.84 15.65
C GLN A 3 -24.90 -20.50 14.66
N TYR A 4 -25.72 -19.49 14.98
CA TYR A 4 -26.69 -18.92 14.05
C TYR A 4 -25.91 -18.36 12.86
N GLN A 5 -25.90 -19.10 11.74
CA GLN A 5 -25.35 -18.64 10.49
C GLN A 5 -26.29 -17.59 9.89
N GLN A 6 -25.85 -16.36 9.82
CA GLN A 6 -26.62 -15.32 9.14
C GLN A 6 -26.56 -15.56 7.63
N VAL A 7 -27.72 -15.74 7.02
CA VAL A 7 -27.89 -15.90 5.57
C VAL A 7 -28.33 -14.57 4.96
N VAL A 8 -27.66 -14.15 3.90
CA VAL A 8 -28.00 -12.94 3.13
C VAL A 8 -28.08 -13.35 1.67
N ASP A 9 -29.29 -13.54 1.17
CA ASP A 9 -29.58 -14.13 -0.15
C ASP A 9 -28.92 -15.53 -0.32
N ASP A 10 -27.90 -15.60 -1.19
CA ASP A 10 -27.10 -16.81 -1.42
C ASP A 10 -25.82 -16.85 -0.58
N LEU A 11 -25.49 -15.81 0.20
CA LEU A 11 -24.31 -15.75 1.06
C LEU A 11 -24.60 -16.26 2.47
N ILE A 12 -23.81 -17.20 2.93
CA ILE A 12 -23.83 -17.72 4.31
C ILE A 12 -22.62 -17.13 5.02
N LEU A 13 -22.86 -16.29 6.03
CA LEU A 13 -21.82 -15.73 6.89
C LEU A 13 -21.45 -16.78 7.95
N ILE A 14 -20.19 -17.23 7.93
CA ILE A 14 -19.72 -18.37 8.76
C ILE A 14 -19.05 -17.87 10.04
N LYS A 15 -18.04 -17.02 9.92
CA LYS A 15 -17.32 -16.44 11.07
C LYS A 15 -16.75 -15.07 10.71
N ARG A 16 -16.59 -14.21 11.71
CA ARG A 16 -15.92 -12.93 11.57
C ARG A 16 -14.41 -13.16 11.42
N LEU A 17 -13.80 -12.56 10.39
CA LEU A 17 -12.37 -12.56 10.13
C LEU A 17 -11.67 -11.32 10.71
N GLY A 18 -12.38 -10.17 10.70
CA GLY A 18 -11.82 -8.92 11.19
C GLY A 18 -12.86 -7.79 11.23
N LYS A 19 -12.40 -6.61 11.66
CA LYS A 19 -13.17 -5.37 11.64
C LYS A 19 -12.35 -4.32 10.91
N GLY A 20 -12.93 -3.70 9.91
CA GLY A 20 -12.36 -2.56 9.18
C GLY A 20 -13.10 -1.27 9.51
N ASN A 21 -12.65 -0.15 8.95
CA ASN A 21 -13.18 1.18 9.25
C ASN A 21 -14.66 1.37 8.89
N TYR A 22 -15.15 0.70 7.85
CA TYR A 22 -16.53 0.83 7.37
C TYR A 22 -17.41 -0.36 7.71
N GLY A 23 -16.90 -1.36 8.45
CA GLY A 23 -17.66 -2.55 8.76
C GLY A 23 -16.82 -3.76 9.16
N GLU A 24 -17.46 -4.91 9.17
CA GLU A 24 -16.86 -6.18 9.58
C GLU A 24 -16.62 -7.09 8.37
N VAL A 25 -15.52 -7.85 8.40
CA VAL A 25 -15.19 -8.83 7.36
C VAL A 25 -15.52 -10.23 7.87
N TYR A 26 -16.26 -10.98 7.06
CA TYR A 26 -16.70 -12.35 7.37
C TYR A 26 -16.13 -13.35 6.37
N LEU A 27 -15.78 -14.53 6.86
CA LEU A 27 -15.68 -15.73 6.02
C LEU A 27 -17.08 -16.08 5.57
N THR A 28 -17.29 -16.21 4.27
CA THR A 28 -18.58 -16.53 3.70
C THR A 28 -18.48 -17.66 2.70
N LYS A 29 -19.61 -18.30 2.42
CA LYS A 29 -19.78 -19.30 1.40
C LYS A 29 -21.04 -19.00 0.61
N ARG A 30 -21.05 -19.26 -0.69
CA ARG A 30 -22.28 -19.24 -1.48
C ARG A 30 -23.00 -20.58 -1.36
N LYS A 31 -24.34 -20.56 -1.44
CA LYS A 31 -25.15 -21.78 -1.38
C LYS A 31 -24.88 -22.72 -2.57
N ASP A 32 -24.59 -22.14 -3.73
CA ASP A 32 -24.41 -22.80 -5.02
C ASP A 32 -22.96 -23.16 -5.36
N ARG A 33 -21.98 -22.79 -4.49
CA ARG A 33 -20.56 -22.95 -4.77
C ARG A 33 -19.78 -23.47 -3.57
N PRO A 34 -18.78 -24.34 -3.77
CA PRO A 34 -17.97 -24.90 -2.70
C PRO A 34 -16.98 -23.91 -2.11
N GLU A 35 -16.59 -22.86 -2.87
CA GLU A 35 -15.52 -21.94 -2.51
C GLU A 35 -15.90 -21.02 -1.37
N TYR A 36 -14.88 -20.63 -0.61
CA TYR A 36 -14.99 -19.60 0.42
C TYR A 36 -14.67 -18.21 -0.13
N TYR A 37 -15.31 -17.21 0.45
CA TYR A 37 -15.13 -15.80 0.13
C TYR A 37 -14.85 -14.99 1.40
N ALA A 38 -14.24 -13.82 1.24
CA ALA A 38 -14.21 -12.79 2.27
C ALA A 38 -15.26 -11.72 1.92
N THR A 39 -16.13 -11.41 2.87
CA THR A 39 -17.23 -10.46 2.64
C THR A 39 -17.17 -9.34 3.66
N LYS A 40 -16.91 -8.12 3.18
CA LYS A 40 -16.96 -6.88 3.98
C LYS A 40 -18.41 -6.43 4.07
N LYS A 41 -19.01 -6.56 5.26
CA LYS A 41 -20.36 -6.10 5.59
C LYS A 41 -20.27 -4.67 6.11
N MET A 42 -20.94 -3.74 5.44
CA MET A 42 -20.88 -2.30 5.72
C MET A 42 -22.29 -1.75 5.93
N GLU A 43 -22.49 -0.93 6.96
CA GLU A 43 -23.78 -0.30 7.23
C GLU A 43 -24.11 0.80 6.22
N ARG A 44 -25.29 0.73 5.60
CA ARG A 44 -25.74 1.72 4.63
C ARG A 44 -25.86 3.12 5.24
N ALA A 45 -26.38 3.21 6.47
CA ALA A 45 -26.51 4.46 7.19
C ALA A 45 -25.18 5.22 7.37
N ILE A 46 -24.05 4.49 7.34
CA ILE A 46 -22.70 5.06 7.41
C ILE A 46 -22.15 5.29 6.00
N CYS A 47 -22.23 4.28 5.14
CA CYS A 47 -21.59 4.31 3.82
C CYS A 47 -22.29 5.25 2.83
N GLU A 48 -23.61 5.40 2.93
CA GLU A 48 -24.39 6.24 2.02
C GLU A 48 -24.48 7.72 2.46
N ARG A 49 -23.75 8.11 3.51
CA ARG A 49 -23.57 9.53 3.83
C ARG A 49 -22.82 10.23 2.68
N PRO A 50 -23.15 11.50 2.38
CA PRO A 50 -22.53 12.24 1.26
C PRO A 50 -21.00 12.19 1.25
N GLU A 51 -20.39 12.27 2.44
CA GLU A 51 -18.93 12.24 2.61
C GLU A 51 -18.30 10.87 2.35
N ASN A 52 -19.04 9.78 2.47
CA ASN A 52 -18.56 8.40 2.36
C ASN A 52 -18.93 7.70 1.05
N ILE A 53 -20.11 8.01 0.49
CA ILE A 53 -20.64 7.27 -0.66
C ILE A 53 -19.77 7.38 -1.91
N THR A 54 -19.27 8.56 -2.20
CA THR A 54 -18.40 8.80 -3.35
C THR A 54 -17.13 7.95 -3.24
N ARG A 55 -16.56 7.88 -2.04
CA ARG A 55 -15.36 7.09 -1.75
C ARG A 55 -15.62 5.59 -1.87
N LEU A 56 -16.74 5.09 -1.31
CA LEU A 56 -17.13 3.69 -1.44
C LEU A 56 -17.32 3.28 -2.90
N MET A 57 -18.04 4.10 -3.67
CA MET A 57 -18.26 3.82 -5.09
C MET A 57 -16.95 3.80 -5.87
N TYR A 58 -16.00 4.67 -5.52
CA TYR A 58 -14.69 4.72 -6.14
C TYR A 58 -13.83 3.49 -5.79
N GLU A 59 -13.83 3.04 -4.51
CA GLU A 59 -13.19 1.79 -4.08
C GLU A 59 -13.73 0.60 -4.90
N ILE A 60 -15.06 0.53 -5.05
CA ILE A 60 -15.73 -0.54 -5.80
C ILE A 60 -15.36 -0.49 -7.29
N GLU A 61 -15.33 0.70 -7.88
CA GLU A 61 -14.95 0.86 -9.29
C GLU A 61 -13.51 0.42 -9.53
N ILE A 62 -12.59 0.83 -8.67
CA ILE A 62 -11.19 0.44 -8.76
C ILE A 62 -11.06 -1.08 -8.66
N ILE A 63 -11.58 -1.70 -7.59
CA ILE A 63 -11.38 -3.14 -7.38
C ILE A 63 -12.03 -3.99 -8.47
N LYS A 64 -13.13 -3.53 -9.08
CA LYS A 64 -13.75 -4.17 -10.25
C LYS A 64 -12.88 -4.11 -11.51
N SER A 65 -12.11 -3.06 -11.67
CA SER A 65 -11.27 -2.83 -12.86
C SER A 65 -9.93 -3.58 -12.80
N ILE A 66 -9.56 -4.15 -11.67
CA ILE A 66 -8.26 -4.79 -11.42
C ILE A 66 -8.34 -6.30 -11.63
N ASN A 67 -7.36 -6.84 -12.37
CA ASN A 67 -7.18 -8.28 -12.50
C ASN A 67 -5.68 -8.61 -12.48
N HIS A 68 -5.17 -9.07 -11.34
CA HIS A 68 -3.76 -9.43 -11.16
C HIS A 68 -3.63 -10.55 -10.11
N PRO A 69 -2.76 -11.57 -10.29
CA PRO A 69 -2.65 -12.71 -9.38
C PRO A 69 -2.29 -12.32 -7.94
N ASN A 70 -1.57 -11.21 -7.75
CA ASN A 70 -1.15 -10.73 -6.42
C ASN A 70 -1.99 -9.55 -5.92
N ILE A 71 -3.20 -9.37 -6.45
CA ILE A 71 -4.22 -8.46 -5.93
C ILE A 71 -5.48 -9.27 -5.67
N VAL A 72 -6.19 -8.95 -4.59
CA VAL A 72 -7.43 -9.64 -4.23
C VAL A 72 -8.47 -9.50 -5.34
N LYS A 73 -9.07 -10.63 -5.73
CA LYS A 73 -10.07 -10.67 -6.80
C LYS A 73 -11.43 -10.20 -6.28
N PHE A 74 -12.05 -9.26 -6.98
CA PHE A 74 -13.45 -8.90 -6.78
C PHE A 74 -14.36 -10.06 -7.24
N CYS A 75 -15.30 -10.47 -6.37
CA CYS A 75 -16.23 -11.59 -6.63
C CYS A 75 -17.69 -11.15 -6.66
N GLY A 76 -18.02 -9.97 -6.17
CA GLY A 76 -19.37 -9.47 -6.21
C GLY A 76 -19.65 -8.31 -5.27
N LEU A 77 -20.79 -7.69 -5.48
CA LEU A 77 -21.32 -6.65 -4.63
C LEU A 77 -22.82 -6.92 -4.43
N LYS A 78 -23.25 -6.91 -3.17
CA LYS A 78 -24.67 -7.05 -2.83
C LYS A 78 -25.13 -5.89 -1.97
N LYS A 79 -26.39 -5.55 -2.09
CA LYS A 79 -27.04 -4.49 -1.33
C LYS A 79 -28.34 -5.03 -0.75
N THR A 80 -28.53 -4.84 0.56
CA THR A 80 -29.79 -5.09 1.26
C THR A 80 -30.36 -3.78 1.79
N LEU A 81 -31.48 -3.84 2.49
CA LEU A 81 -32.07 -2.64 3.09
C LEU A 81 -31.08 -1.89 4.01
N ASN A 82 -30.27 -2.62 4.80
CA ASN A 82 -29.46 -2.03 5.85
C ASN A 82 -27.95 -2.10 5.59
N HIS A 83 -27.48 -2.93 4.64
CA HIS A 83 -26.05 -3.19 4.45
C HIS A 83 -25.65 -3.30 2.99
N TRP A 84 -24.37 -2.95 2.72
CA TRP A 84 -23.60 -3.35 1.56
C TRP A 84 -22.72 -4.55 1.90
N TYR A 85 -22.51 -5.44 0.93
CA TYR A 85 -21.64 -6.62 1.04
C TYR A 85 -20.69 -6.65 -0.15
N LEU A 86 -19.43 -6.27 0.09
CA LEU A 86 -18.37 -6.37 -0.89
C LEU A 86 -17.71 -7.73 -0.75
N VAL A 87 -17.84 -8.57 -1.78
CA VAL A 87 -17.38 -9.96 -1.81
C VAL A 87 -16.08 -10.04 -2.60
N THR A 88 -15.05 -10.58 -1.97
CA THR A 88 -13.75 -10.87 -2.61
C THR A 88 -13.37 -12.34 -2.42
N GLU A 89 -12.36 -12.81 -3.15
CA GLU A 89 -11.79 -14.12 -2.88
C GLU A 89 -11.30 -14.22 -1.41
N TYR A 90 -11.35 -15.43 -0.87
CA TYR A 90 -10.80 -15.70 0.47
C TYR A 90 -9.33 -16.07 0.39
N VAL A 91 -8.51 -15.45 1.22
CA VAL A 91 -7.07 -15.71 1.35
C VAL A 91 -6.81 -16.33 2.72
N ASN A 92 -6.21 -17.52 2.75
CA ASN A 92 -6.26 -18.41 3.91
C ASN A 92 -5.21 -18.19 5.00
N GLY A 93 -4.14 -17.43 4.73
CA GLY A 93 -2.97 -17.31 5.60
C GLY A 93 -2.98 -16.11 6.56
N GLY A 94 -3.99 -15.23 6.49
CA GLY A 94 -4.00 -13.99 7.27
C GLY A 94 -3.07 -12.91 6.69
N SER A 95 -2.81 -11.84 7.46
CA SER A 95 -1.97 -10.73 7.02
C SER A 95 -0.48 -11.12 7.00
N LEU A 96 0.31 -10.45 6.16
CA LEU A 96 1.76 -10.61 6.15
C LEU A 96 2.38 -10.12 7.47
N GLN A 97 1.76 -9.14 8.14
CA GLN A 97 2.12 -8.69 9.48
C GLN A 97 1.99 -9.82 10.51
N ASP A 98 0.86 -10.54 10.52
CA ASP A 98 0.65 -11.66 11.43
C ASP A 98 1.64 -12.81 11.16
N ASN A 99 1.91 -13.07 9.88
CA ASN A 99 2.88 -14.09 9.48
C ASN A 99 4.31 -13.71 9.90
N LEU A 100 4.72 -12.44 9.77
CA LEU A 100 6.02 -11.98 10.25
C LEU A 100 6.13 -12.15 11.77
N LYS A 101 5.12 -11.74 12.53
CA LYS A 101 5.07 -11.92 13.99
C LYS A 101 5.16 -13.40 14.39
N GLN A 102 4.39 -14.28 13.76
CA GLN A 102 4.42 -15.71 14.02
C GLN A 102 5.77 -16.33 13.65
N TYR A 103 6.37 -15.91 12.52
CA TYR A 103 7.68 -16.36 12.09
C TYR A 103 8.76 -15.96 13.09
N MET A 104 8.76 -14.71 13.53
CA MET A 104 9.70 -14.21 14.55
C MET A 104 9.53 -14.93 15.89
N ALA A 105 8.30 -15.17 16.32
CA ALA A 105 8.04 -15.92 17.55
C ALA A 105 8.57 -17.37 17.47
N ARG A 106 8.45 -18.01 16.32
CA ARG A 106 8.86 -19.41 16.11
C ARG A 106 10.35 -19.58 15.86
N PHE A 107 10.93 -18.71 15.02
CA PHE A 107 12.32 -18.86 14.54
C PHE A 107 13.30 -17.89 15.19
N GLN A 108 12.83 -17.02 16.08
CA GLN A 108 13.61 -16.00 16.82
C GLN A 108 14.41 -15.07 15.90
N ARG A 109 13.90 -14.82 14.69
CA ARG A 109 14.48 -13.93 13.70
C ARG A 109 13.42 -13.45 12.70
N PRO A 110 13.61 -12.30 12.03
CA PRO A 110 12.77 -11.85 10.92
C PRO A 110 12.94 -12.75 9.69
N PHE A 111 12.25 -12.43 8.61
CA PHE A 111 12.39 -13.15 7.35
C PHE A 111 13.80 -13.04 6.79
N THR A 112 14.28 -14.11 6.17
CA THR A 112 15.55 -14.11 5.43
C THR A 112 15.40 -13.34 4.12
N GLU A 113 16.52 -12.86 3.55
CA GLU A 113 16.53 -12.17 2.25
C GLU A 113 15.89 -13.00 1.13
N VAL A 114 16.07 -14.32 1.16
CA VAL A 114 15.46 -15.23 0.18
C VAL A 114 13.92 -15.20 0.25
N ILE A 115 13.37 -15.23 1.47
CA ILE A 115 11.92 -15.11 1.68
C ILE A 115 11.46 -13.73 1.24
N VAL A 116 12.17 -12.68 1.64
CA VAL A 116 11.79 -11.30 1.28
C VAL A 116 11.87 -11.10 -0.23
N GLN A 117 12.90 -11.62 -0.91
CA GLN A 117 12.99 -11.60 -2.37
C GLN A 117 11.76 -12.25 -3.02
N HIS A 118 11.37 -13.46 -2.56
CA HIS A 118 10.21 -14.18 -3.08
C HIS A 118 8.91 -13.38 -2.92
N LEU A 119 8.69 -12.78 -1.76
CA LEU A 119 7.50 -11.98 -1.48
C LEU A 119 7.52 -10.64 -2.24
N MET A 120 8.67 -9.95 -2.27
CA MET A 120 8.82 -8.67 -2.96
C MET A 120 8.62 -8.78 -4.47
N LYS A 121 9.07 -9.86 -5.13
CA LYS A 121 8.77 -10.10 -6.55
C LYS A 121 7.27 -10.01 -6.84
N GLN A 122 6.44 -10.58 -5.98
CA GLN A 122 4.99 -10.61 -6.12
C GLN A 122 4.37 -9.23 -5.84
N ILE A 123 4.80 -8.57 -4.75
CA ILE A 123 4.28 -7.27 -4.34
C ILE A 123 4.64 -6.20 -5.38
N VAL A 124 5.90 -6.17 -5.85
CA VAL A 124 6.36 -5.23 -6.88
C VAL A 124 5.62 -5.45 -8.20
N SER A 125 5.36 -6.71 -8.58
CA SER A 125 4.56 -7.04 -9.78
C SER A 125 3.16 -6.45 -9.69
N ALA A 126 2.47 -6.62 -8.56
CA ALA A 126 1.15 -6.05 -8.31
C ALA A 126 1.19 -4.51 -8.33
N LEU A 127 2.19 -3.92 -7.68
CA LEU A 127 2.33 -2.47 -7.64
C LEU A 127 2.64 -1.87 -9.01
N ASN A 128 3.49 -2.52 -9.80
CA ASN A 128 3.76 -2.11 -11.17
C ASN A 128 2.49 -2.15 -12.04
N TYR A 129 1.66 -3.19 -11.88
CA TYR A 129 0.36 -3.27 -12.56
C TYR A 129 -0.57 -2.12 -12.16
N LEU A 130 -0.66 -1.78 -10.86
CA LEU A 130 -1.46 -0.65 -10.39
C LEU A 130 -0.97 0.67 -10.98
N HIS A 131 0.32 0.95 -10.88
CA HIS A 131 0.94 2.19 -11.38
C HIS A 131 0.84 2.34 -12.90
N PHE A 132 0.97 1.23 -13.65
CA PHE A 132 0.73 1.22 -15.09
C PHE A 132 -0.70 1.64 -15.43
N ASN A 133 -1.69 1.18 -14.64
CA ASN A 133 -3.10 1.57 -14.77
C ASN A 133 -3.43 2.90 -14.08
N LYS A 134 -2.41 3.68 -13.69
CA LYS A 134 -2.56 4.99 -13.03
C LYS A 134 -3.32 4.92 -11.70
N ILE A 135 -3.24 3.80 -11.00
CA ILE A 135 -3.83 3.60 -9.67
C ILE A 135 -2.74 3.70 -8.62
N ILE A 136 -2.95 4.55 -7.61
CA ILE A 136 -2.13 4.64 -6.41
C ILE A 136 -2.90 4.00 -5.25
N HIS A 137 -2.25 3.15 -4.46
CA HIS A 137 -2.87 2.43 -3.33
C HIS A 137 -2.99 3.31 -2.08
N ARG A 138 -1.94 4.04 -1.71
CA ARG A 138 -1.84 5.02 -0.61
C ARG A 138 -1.89 4.49 0.83
N ASP A 139 -2.15 3.21 1.04
CA ASP A 139 -2.10 2.57 2.36
C ASP A 139 -1.43 1.19 2.31
N LEU A 140 -0.27 1.13 1.62
CA LEU A 140 0.54 -0.09 1.62
C LEU A 140 1.20 -0.28 2.98
N LYS A 141 0.92 -1.44 3.59
CA LYS A 141 1.50 -1.92 4.85
C LYS A 141 1.36 -3.43 4.93
N LEU A 142 2.08 -4.08 5.83
CA LEU A 142 2.03 -5.54 5.98
C LEU A 142 0.63 -6.07 6.32
N ASP A 143 -0.22 -5.27 6.99
CA ASP A 143 -1.61 -5.65 7.30
C ASP A 143 -2.49 -5.72 6.05
N ASN A 144 -2.19 -4.91 5.02
CA ASN A 144 -2.94 -4.84 3.76
C ASN A 144 -2.38 -5.79 2.68
N ILE A 145 -1.52 -6.72 3.07
CA ILE A 145 -1.00 -7.80 2.22
C ILE A 145 -1.37 -9.13 2.89
N LEU A 146 -2.23 -9.91 2.25
CA LEU A 146 -2.61 -11.23 2.75
C LEU A 146 -1.71 -12.30 2.15
N VAL A 147 -1.50 -13.37 2.95
CA VAL A 147 -0.72 -14.55 2.56
C VAL A 147 -1.67 -15.69 2.22
N ASN A 148 -1.46 -16.34 1.09
CA ASN A 148 -2.16 -17.55 0.70
C ASN A 148 -1.20 -18.72 0.63
N PHE A 149 -1.47 -19.75 1.42
CA PHE A 149 -0.70 -20.98 1.41
C PHE A 149 -1.39 -22.04 0.54
N PRO A 150 -0.64 -22.80 -0.28
CA PRO A 150 -1.21 -23.83 -1.14
C PRO A 150 -1.77 -25.02 -0.35
N SER A 151 -1.26 -25.27 0.85
CA SER A 151 -1.70 -26.35 1.72
C SER A 151 -1.78 -25.94 3.19
N VAL A 152 -2.52 -26.72 3.99
CA VAL A 152 -2.57 -26.57 5.45
C VAL A 152 -1.19 -26.84 6.07
N ASN A 153 -0.41 -27.77 5.52
CA ASN A 153 0.93 -28.09 6.01
C ASN A 153 1.88 -26.90 5.82
N ASP A 154 1.86 -26.24 4.66
CA ASP A 154 2.64 -25.04 4.39
C ASP A 154 2.27 -23.91 5.35
N LYS A 155 0.98 -23.71 5.59
CA LYS A 155 0.50 -22.74 6.57
C LYS A 155 0.98 -23.05 7.98
N ASN A 156 0.83 -24.27 8.44
CA ASN A 156 1.23 -24.70 9.79
C ASN A 156 2.76 -24.63 10.00
N SER A 157 3.53 -24.86 8.94
CA SER A 157 5.00 -24.75 8.97
C SER A 157 5.51 -23.33 8.73
N LEU A 158 4.65 -22.39 8.37
CA LEU A 158 5.02 -21.04 7.91
C LEU A 158 6.01 -21.09 6.74
N ASN A 159 5.75 -21.99 5.77
CA ASN A 159 6.56 -22.10 4.56
C ASN A 159 6.34 -20.91 3.64
N MET A 160 7.00 -19.79 3.94
CA MET A 160 6.86 -18.53 3.20
C MET A 160 7.34 -18.65 1.75
N MET A 161 8.17 -19.66 1.42
CA MET A 161 8.64 -19.87 0.05
C MET A 161 7.58 -20.51 -0.88
N SER A 162 6.58 -21.19 -0.32
CA SER A 162 5.42 -21.69 -1.08
C SER A 162 4.26 -20.69 -1.14
N ALA A 163 4.34 -19.62 -0.34
CA ALA A 163 3.27 -18.64 -0.19
C ALA A 163 3.11 -17.74 -1.41
N THR A 164 1.86 -17.43 -1.75
CA THR A 164 1.52 -16.31 -2.62
C THR A 164 0.94 -15.17 -1.79
N VAL A 165 1.17 -13.93 -2.23
CA VAL A 165 0.64 -12.76 -1.53
C VAL A 165 -0.38 -12.00 -2.37
N LYS A 166 -1.31 -11.34 -1.70
CA LYS A 166 -2.37 -10.54 -2.33
C LYS A 166 -2.55 -9.21 -1.63
N ILE A 167 -2.40 -8.13 -2.37
CA ILE A 167 -2.71 -6.77 -1.89
C ILE A 167 -4.23 -6.63 -1.75
N ILE A 168 -4.66 -6.06 -0.63
CA ILE A 168 -6.06 -5.83 -0.29
C ILE A 168 -6.30 -4.36 0.08
N ASP A 169 -7.56 -4.01 0.29
CA ASP A 169 -8.05 -2.71 0.81
C ASP A 169 -7.71 -1.51 -0.08
N PHE A 170 -8.58 -1.29 -1.06
CA PHE A 170 -8.52 -0.16 -1.99
C PHE A 170 -9.31 1.07 -1.50
N GLY A 171 -9.72 1.10 -0.23
CA GLY A 171 -10.50 2.19 0.37
C GLY A 171 -9.80 3.55 0.39
N PHE A 172 -8.48 3.56 0.22
CA PHE A 172 -7.68 4.77 0.03
C PHE A 172 -7.15 4.94 -1.39
N ALA A 173 -7.34 3.96 -2.28
CA ALA A 173 -6.81 4.01 -3.63
C ALA A 173 -7.41 5.16 -4.46
N THR A 174 -6.67 5.64 -5.45
CA THR A 174 -7.13 6.66 -6.39
C THR A 174 -6.55 6.45 -7.78
N LYS A 175 -7.31 6.81 -8.81
CA LYS A 175 -6.78 6.93 -10.18
C LYS A 175 -6.19 8.33 -10.38
N LEU A 176 -4.99 8.38 -10.91
CA LEU A 176 -4.35 9.64 -11.30
C LEU A 176 -4.99 10.16 -12.61
N ASN A 177 -6.08 10.88 -12.49
CA ASN A 177 -6.67 11.62 -13.61
C ASN A 177 -5.96 12.97 -13.85
N LYS A 178 -5.16 13.40 -12.87
CA LYS A 178 -4.26 14.56 -12.89
C LYS A 178 -2.87 14.08 -12.45
N PRO A 179 -1.78 14.80 -12.81
CA PRO A 179 -0.42 14.40 -12.47
C PRO A 179 -0.16 14.22 -10.97
N LEU A 180 -0.89 14.95 -10.13
CA LEU A 180 -0.68 14.97 -8.69
C LEU A 180 -2.01 14.89 -7.92
N THR A 181 -1.95 14.34 -6.70
CA THR A 181 -3.03 14.35 -5.70
C THR A 181 -2.54 14.98 -4.40
N TYR A 182 -3.47 15.45 -3.56
CA TYR A 182 -3.16 16.22 -2.35
C TYR A 182 -3.79 15.66 -1.08
N THR A 183 -4.55 14.58 -1.18
CA THR A 183 -5.30 14.04 -0.05
C THR A 183 -4.38 13.33 0.95
N ALA A 184 -4.40 13.74 2.22
CA ALA A 184 -3.60 13.12 3.28
C ALA A 184 -4.34 11.90 3.86
N LEU A 185 -3.94 10.70 3.46
CA LEU A 185 -4.55 9.42 3.84
C LEU A 185 -3.48 8.34 3.97
N GLY A 186 -3.71 7.34 4.84
CA GLY A 186 -2.85 6.17 5.02
C GLY A 186 -2.42 5.97 6.49
N THR A 187 -1.48 5.07 6.71
CA THR A 187 -0.92 4.75 8.03
C THR A 187 0.36 5.56 8.27
N PRO A 188 0.44 6.45 9.27
CA PRO A 188 1.54 7.41 9.45
C PRO A 188 2.95 6.81 9.38
N THR A 189 3.15 5.63 9.94
CA THR A 189 4.46 4.95 9.98
C THR A 189 4.98 4.46 8.63
N ASN A 190 4.09 4.33 7.65
CA ASN A 190 4.41 3.92 6.28
C ASN A 190 4.24 5.07 5.28
N MET A 191 3.78 6.25 5.76
CA MET A 191 3.53 7.39 4.89
C MET A 191 4.80 8.04 4.38
N ASP A 192 4.70 8.47 3.15
CA ASP A 192 5.66 9.32 2.46
C ASP A 192 5.89 10.65 3.20
N PRO A 193 7.13 11.17 3.24
CA PRO A 193 7.45 12.47 3.82
C PRO A 193 6.55 13.61 3.34
N VAL A 194 6.21 13.65 2.05
CA VAL A 194 5.34 14.69 1.47
C VAL A 194 3.92 14.61 2.04
N ILE A 195 3.37 13.40 2.22
CA ILE A 195 2.04 13.24 2.82
C ILE A 195 2.06 13.67 4.28
N LEU A 196 3.09 13.27 5.05
CA LEU A 196 3.23 13.67 6.45
C LEU A 196 3.39 15.19 6.59
N GLU A 197 4.11 15.84 5.66
CA GLU A 197 4.26 17.31 5.66
C GLU A 197 2.93 18.01 5.38
N ASN A 198 2.13 17.53 4.42
CA ASN A 198 0.79 18.02 4.15
C ASN A 198 -0.15 17.87 5.36
N ILE A 199 -0.04 16.76 6.10
CA ILE A 199 -0.79 16.56 7.35
C ILE A 199 -0.36 17.57 8.40
N LYS A 200 0.96 17.73 8.61
CA LYS A 200 1.52 18.60 9.65
C LYS A 200 1.18 20.06 9.42
N THR A 201 1.28 20.52 8.19
CA THR A 201 1.05 21.93 7.85
C THR A 201 -0.43 22.28 7.68
N GLY A 202 -1.29 21.26 7.48
CA GLY A 202 -2.70 21.47 7.12
C GLY A 202 -2.89 22.09 5.73
N ILE A 203 -1.80 22.32 5.00
CA ILE A 203 -1.78 22.94 3.67
C ILE A 203 -1.27 21.89 2.68
N PRO A 204 -2.01 21.58 1.62
CA PRO A 204 -1.53 20.67 0.58
C PRO A 204 -0.47 21.37 -0.29
N ASN A 205 0.72 21.63 0.30
CA ASN A 205 1.80 22.40 -0.33
C ASN A 205 2.41 21.68 -1.54
N ALA A 206 2.48 20.34 -1.48
CA ALA A 206 3.04 19.56 -2.56
C ALA A 206 2.06 18.44 -2.94
N GLY A 207 1.72 18.39 -4.22
CA GLY A 207 1.05 17.23 -4.77
C GLY A 207 1.98 16.03 -4.82
N TYR A 208 1.43 14.82 -4.82
CA TYR A 208 2.18 13.58 -4.90
C TYR A 208 1.61 12.64 -5.98
N ASN A 209 2.41 11.70 -6.40
CA ASN A 209 2.10 10.71 -7.42
C ASN A 209 2.30 9.27 -6.88
N GLU A 210 2.43 8.29 -7.76
CA GLU A 210 2.61 6.88 -7.42
C GLU A 210 3.89 6.58 -6.60
N LYS A 211 4.84 7.51 -6.54
CA LYS A 211 6.09 7.31 -5.77
C LYS A 211 5.88 7.23 -4.25
N VAL A 212 4.71 7.64 -3.76
CA VAL A 212 4.35 7.45 -2.34
C VAL A 212 4.19 5.97 -1.98
N ASP A 213 3.66 5.16 -2.90
CA ASP A 213 3.57 3.71 -2.71
C ASP A 213 4.97 3.05 -2.70
N ILE A 214 5.92 3.61 -3.44
CA ILE A 214 7.32 3.13 -3.43
C ILE A 214 7.99 3.36 -2.08
N TRP A 215 7.73 4.50 -1.45
CA TRP A 215 8.19 4.75 -0.08
C TRP A 215 7.59 3.73 0.89
N SER A 216 6.29 3.55 0.87
CA SER A 216 5.59 2.56 1.71
C SER A 216 6.14 1.14 1.47
N LEU A 217 6.43 0.78 0.23
CA LEU A 217 7.05 -0.49 -0.13
C LEU A 217 8.46 -0.64 0.48
N GLY A 218 9.24 0.44 0.53
CA GLY A 218 10.54 0.47 1.20
C GLY A 218 10.44 0.21 2.70
N THR A 219 9.44 0.79 3.37
CA THR A 219 9.19 0.53 4.81
C THR A 219 8.76 -0.91 5.05
N ILE A 220 7.94 -1.50 4.17
CA ILE A 220 7.52 -2.91 4.22
C ILE A 220 8.72 -3.85 4.05
N CYS A 221 9.57 -3.59 3.05
CA CYS A 221 10.77 -4.39 2.80
C CYS A 221 11.72 -4.37 4.00
N TYR A 222 11.94 -3.18 4.58
CA TYR A 222 12.71 -3.01 5.79
C TYR A 222 12.11 -3.82 6.96
N GLU A 223 10.82 -3.68 7.22
CA GLU A 223 10.15 -4.36 8.32
C GLU A 223 10.23 -5.88 8.22
N MET A 224 10.10 -6.43 7.02
CA MET A 224 10.25 -7.87 6.80
C MET A 224 11.66 -8.39 7.11
N LEU A 225 12.70 -7.59 6.88
CA LEU A 225 14.10 -7.97 7.09
C LEU A 225 14.61 -7.69 8.51
N VAL A 226 14.06 -6.69 9.19
CA VAL A 226 14.56 -6.21 10.48
C VAL A 226 13.61 -6.55 11.63
N GLY A 227 12.33 -6.81 11.31
CA GLY A 227 11.31 -7.18 12.29
C GLY A 227 10.56 -5.99 12.92
N HIS A 228 10.93 -4.76 12.54
CA HIS A 228 10.25 -3.54 12.95
C HIS A 228 10.33 -2.48 11.86
N ILE A 229 9.47 -1.47 11.91
CA ILE A 229 9.44 -0.36 10.96
C ILE A 229 10.69 0.54 11.07
N PRO A 230 11.14 1.20 9.96
CA PRO A 230 12.35 2.02 9.95
C PRO A 230 12.22 3.32 10.75
N PHE A 231 11.03 3.90 10.79
CA PHE A 231 10.76 5.18 11.43
C PHE A 231 9.68 5.03 12.48
N THR A 232 9.99 5.43 13.72
CA THR A 232 9.07 5.40 14.86
C THR A 232 9.13 6.73 15.60
N GLY A 233 8.09 7.08 16.36
CA GLY A 233 8.06 8.26 17.21
C GLY A 233 7.05 8.09 18.34
N LYS A 234 7.30 8.74 19.48
CA LYS A 234 6.33 8.80 20.59
C LYS A 234 5.19 9.79 20.32
N SER A 235 5.35 10.63 19.31
CA SER A 235 4.34 11.58 18.83
C SER A 235 4.41 11.68 17.31
N PHE A 236 3.37 12.27 16.70
CA PHE A 236 3.37 12.57 15.27
C PHE A 236 4.57 13.47 14.88
N ASP A 237 4.87 14.47 15.70
CA ASP A 237 5.98 15.37 15.43
C ASP A 237 7.34 14.67 15.46
N GLU A 238 7.56 13.78 16.42
CA GLU A 238 8.79 12.99 16.48
C GLU A 238 8.90 12.05 15.27
N LEU A 239 7.82 11.35 14.91
CA LEU A 239 7.77 10.51 13.71
C LEU A 239 8.09 11.33 12.45
N PHE A 240 7.40 12.48 12.29
CA PHE A 240 7.62 13.37 11.16
C PHE A 240 9.08 13.81 11.05
N GLN A 241 9.70 14.22 12.16
CA GLN A 241 11.11 14.63 12.15
C GLN A 241 12.05 13.49 11.77
N ARG A 242 11.81 12.27 12.26
CA ARG A 242 12.61 11.09 11.91
C ARG A 242 12.46 10.71 10.45
N VAL A 243 11.23 10.73 9.93
CA VAL A 243 10.96 10.49 8.50
C VAL A 243 11.62 11.57 7.64
N LYS A 244 11.52 12.86 8.01
CA LYS A 244 12.15 13.98 7.31
C LYS A 244 13.69 13.89 7.31
N GLN A 245 14.29 13.38 8.38
CA GLN A 245 15.74 13.13 8.41
C GLN A 245 16.16 11.99 7.49
N GLY A 246 15.27 11.05 7.20
CA GLY A 246 15.53 9.90 6.33
C GLY A 246 16.61 8.96 6.84
N LYS A 247 16.93 9.01 8.14
CA LYS A 247 17.98 8.18 8.75
C LYS A 247 17.36 6.91 9.31
N TYR A 248 17.84 5.78 8.84
CA TYR A 248 17.48 4.46 9.34
C TYR A 248 18.71 3.55 9.38
N SER A 249 18.65 2.44 10.08
CA SER A 249 19.77 1.55 10.30
C SER A 249 19.48 0.16 9.76
N LEU A 250 20.46 -0.45 9.08
CA LEU A 250 20.35 -1.81 8.55
C LEU A 250 21.43 -2.70 9.17
N PRO A 251 21.15 -4.00 9.42
CA PRO A 251 22.17 -4.97 9.81
C PRO A 251 23.26 -5.10 8.74
N ILE A 252 24.54 -5.12 9.15
CA ILE A 252 25.69 -5.29 8.25
C ILE A 252 25.70 -6.67 7.57
N THR A 253 24.95 -7.62 8.12
CA THR A 253 24.80 -8.97 7.57
C THR A 253 23.95 -9.04 6.30
N LEU A 254 23.27 -7.94 5.96
CA LEU A 254 22.47 -7.87 4.73
C LEU A 254 23.37 -7.73 3.49
N SER A 255 22.88 -8.26 2.37
CA SER A 255 23.60 -8.18 1.09
C SER A 255 23.58 -6.77 0.50
N LYS A 256 24.53 -6.47 -0.37
CA LYS A 256 24.57 -5.19 -1.12
C LYS A 256 23.31 -4.99 -1.94
N GLU A 257 22.81 -6.07 -2.51
CA GLU A 257 21.63 -6.07 -3.35
C GLU A 257 20.38 -5.59 -2.58
N VAL A 258 20.13 -6.14 -1.40
CA VAL A 258 18.95 -5.72 -0.62
C VAL A 258 19.12 -4.33 -0.01
N VAL A 259 20.32 -3.98 0.42
CA VAL A 259 20.61 -2.62 0.92
C VAL A 259 20.38 -1.58 -0.18
N SER A 260 20.87 -1.84 -1.40
CA SER A 260 20.62 -1.00 -2.58
C SER A 260 19.13 -0.89 -2.91
N PHE A 261 18.40 -2.01 -2.83
CA PHE A 261 16.96 -2.07 -3.10
C PHE A 261 16.16 -1.21 -2.13
N ILE A 262 16.41 -1.33 -0.81
CA ILE A 262 15.75 -0.49 0.21
C ILE A 262 16.12 0.98 0.00
N ASN A 263 17.39 1.28 -0.22
CA ASN A 263 17.86 2.65 -0.42
C ASN A 263 17.24 3.30 -1.67
N GLY A 264 17.04 2.52 -2.74
CA GLY A 264 16.37 3.00 -3.96
C GLY A 264 14.90 3.36 -3.76
N MET A 265 14.26 2.81 -2.72
CA MET A 265 12.86 3.10 -2.37
C MET A 265 12.73 4.23 -1.33
N LEU A 266 13.60 4.27 -0.32
CA LEU A 266 13.54 5.22 0.81
C LEU A 266 14.34 6.50 0.55
N GLN A 267 14.23 7.08 -0.66
CA GLN A 267 14.77 8.39 -1.01
C GLN A 267 13.81 9.50 -0.59
N GLN A 268 14.34 10.58 0.02
CA GLN A 268 13.52 11.73 0.44
C GLN A 268 12.89 12.45 -0.77
N ASP A 269 13.68 12.67 -1.81
CA ASP A 269 13.17 13.21 -3.07
C ASP A 269 12.45 12.09 -3.86
N PRO A 270 11.15 12.22 -4.12
CA PRO A 270 10.40 11.24 -4.90
C PRO A 270 10.96 10.98 -6.30
N ASN A 271 11.64 11.97 -6.91
CA ASN A 271 12.23 11.84 -8.23
C ASN A 271 13.46 10.90 -8.23
N GLN A 272 14.13 10.78 -7.09
CA GLN A 272 15.28 9.90 -6.92
C GLN A 272 14.86 8.45 -6.58
N ARG A 273 13.59 8.21 -6.23
CA ARG A 273 13.11 6.85 -5.97
C ARG A 273 12.99 6.05 -7.26
N LEU A 274 13.27 4.78 -7.18
CA LEU A 274 12.98 3.85 -8.25
C LEU A 274 11.47 3.81 -8.53
N THR A 275 11.09 3.50 -9.77
CA THR A 275 9.71 3.17 -10.11
C THR A 275 9.44 1.70 -9.81
N ALA A 276 8.17 1.28 -9.71
CA ALA A 276 7.83 -0.14 -9.58
C ALA A 276 8.39 -0.96 -10.75
N GLN A 277 8.40 -0.40 -11.97
CA GLN A 277 9.01 -1.03 -13.13
C GLN A 277 10.52 -1.23 -12.97
N GLN A 278 11.25 -0.21 -12.50
CA GLN A 278 12.70 -0.32 -12.26
C GLN A 278 13.02 -1.34 -11.16
N LEU A 279 12.19 -1.40 -10.12
CA LEU A 279 12.32 -2.39 -9.04
C LEU A 279 12.21 -3.83 -9.55
N LEU A 280 11.35 -4.13 -10.54
CA LEU A 280 11.25 -5.48 -11.14
C LEU A 280 12.58 -5.97 -11.74
N TYR A 281 13.42 -5.06 -12.21
CA TYR A 281 14.72 -5.37 -12.81
C TYR A 281 15.91 -5.12 -11.87
N HIS A 282 15.66 -4.77 -10.62
CA HIS A 282 16.71 -4.54 -9.64
C HIS A 282 17.42 -5.85 -9.28
N ASP A 283 18.73 -5.81 -9.10
CA ASP A 283 19.60 -6.96 -8.79
C ASP A 283 19.06 -7.83 -7.66
N PHE A 284 18.50 -7.23 -6.61
CA PHE A 284 17.89 -7.97 -5.51
C PHE A 284 16.75 -8.87 -5.97
N LEU A 285 15.97 -8.48 -6.97
CA LEU A 285 14.85 -9.30 -7.45
C LEU A 285 15.25 -10.27 -8.57
N VAL A 286 16.24 -9.94 -9.40
CA VAL A 286 16.56 -10.76 -10.58
C VAL A 286 17.68 -11.78 -10.33
N LYS A 287 18.67 -11.46 -9.49
CA LYS A 287 19.75 -12.38 -9.15
C LYS A 287 19.25 -13.58 -8.35
N HIS A 288 19.92 -14.73 -8.53
CA HIS A 288 19.76 -15.84 -7.62
C HIS A 288 20.39 -15.49 -6.24
N PRO A 289 19.78 -15.89 -5.11
CA PRO A 289 20.30 -15.54 -3.77
C PRO A 289 21.76 -15.96 -3.52
N SER A 290 22.25 -17.03 -4.16
CA SER A 290 23.66 -17.43 -4.08
C SER A 290 24.64 -16.43 -4.70
N GLN A 291 24.15 -15.48 -5.48
CA GLN A 291 24.94 -14.41 -6.12
C GLN A 291 24.97 -13.12 -5.29
N PHE A 292 24.26 -13.09 -4.16
CA PHE A 292 24.23 -11.93 -3.29
C PHE A 292 25.60 -11.68 -2.66
N GLN A 293 26.03 -10.43 -2.67
CA GLN A 293 27.34 -10.03 -2.18
C GLN A 293 27.22 -9.47 -0.77
N SER A 294 28.08 -9.94 0.12
CA SER A 294 28.22 -9.37 1.46
C SER A 294 28.65 -7.91 1.40
N MET A 295 28.18 -7.10 2.32
CA MET A 295 28.62 -5.72 2.49
C MET A 295 30.08 -5.70 2.94
N ASN A 296 30.93 -4.95 2.23
CA ASN A 296 32.27 -4.61 2.71
C ASN A 296 32.22 -3.27 3.46
N VAL A 297 33.00 -3.15 4.52
CA VAL A 297 33.09 -1.92 5.33
C VAL A 297 33.36 -0.67 4.46
N ARG A 298 34.12 -0.83 3.37
CA ARG A 298 34.47 0.26 2.42
C ARG A 298 33.31 0.71 1.53
N ASP A 299 32.29 -0.16 1.33
CA ASP A 299 31.15 0.09 0.43
C ASP A 299 29.92 0.62 1.17
N ILE A 300 30.06 0.86 2.46
CA ILE A 300 28.94 1.27 3.31
C ILE A 300 28.60 2.74 3.02
N PRO A 301 27.38 3.03 2.55
CA PRO A 301 26.96 4.41 2.22
C PRO A 301 26.63 5.27 3.45
N GLY A 302 27.26 4.99 4.59
CA GLY A 302 26.99 5.63 5.88
C GLY A 302 28.07 5.33 6.90
N SER A 303 27.81 5.63 8.17
CA SER A 303 28.68 5.26 9.29
C SER A 303 28.25 3.91 9.88
N ILE A 304 29.22 3.11 10.34
CA ILE A 304 28.94 1.90 11.11
C ILE A 304 28.74 2.31 12.56
N GLY A 305 27.57 1.97 13.10
CA GLY A 305 27.26 2.10 14.51
C GLY A 305 27.70 0.88 15.33
N PRO A 306 27.58 0.95 16.66
CA PRO A 306 27.81 -0.18 17.54
C PRO A 306 26.99 -1.41 17.14
N GLY A 307 27.56 -2.62 17.27
CA GLY A 307 26.86 -3.86 16.93
C GLY A 307 26.78 -4.20 15.44
N GLY A 308 27.59 -3.55 14.60
CA GLY A 308 27.61 -3.84 13.15
C GLY A 308 26.34 -3.37 12.41
N VAL A 309 25.84 -2.21 12.78
CA VAL A 309 24.64 -1.58 12.18
C VAL A 309 25.07 -0.49 11.22
N ILE A 310 24.56 -0.53 9.99
CA ILE A 310 24.79 0.50 8.98
C ILE A 310 23.78 1.62 9.17
N ASN A 311 24.26 2.83 9.45
CA ASN A 311 23.43 4.03 9.51
C ASN A 311 23.26 4.63 8.12
N MET A 312 22.12 4.43 7.52
CA MET A 312 21.78 4.97 6.21
C MET A 312 21.42 6.45 6.31
N ASN A 313 21.96 7.24 5.40
CA ASN A 313 21.59 8.65 5.25
C ASN A 313 21.04 8.82 3.83
N ALA A 314 19.72 9.04 3.72
CA ALA A 314 19.00 9.15 2.45
C ALA A 314 19.45 10.33 1.56
N ASN A 315 20.24 11.26 2.09
CA ASN A 315 20.69 12.49 1.38
C ASN A 315 22.00 12.32 0.57
N LYS A 316 22.50 11.12 0.31
CA LYS A 316 23.67 10.94 -0.55
C LYS A 316 23.27 10.70 -2.01
N GLN A 317 24.11 11.27 -2.91
CA GLN A 317 23.93 11.39 -4.36
C GLN A 317 23.31 10.18 -5.07
N PRO A 318 22.54 10.40 -6.16
CA PRO A 318 21.88 9.35 -6.92
C PRO A 318 22.91 8.35 -7.46
N GLN A 319 22.67 7.07 -7.21
CA GLN A 319 23.32 5.99 -7.94
C GLN A 319 22.91 6.09 -9.42
N PRO A 320 23.82 5.82 -10.37
CA PRO A 320 23.46 5.82 -11.78
C PRO A 320 22.28 4.85 -12.00
N GLN A 321 21.25 5.35 -12.66
CA GLN A 321 20.08 4.54 -13.00
C GLN A 321 20.52 3.36 -13.88
N PRO A 322 20.03 2.13 -13.63
CA PRO A 322 20.30 1.02 -14.53
C PRO A 322 19.73 1.38 -15.91
N GLN A 323 20.59 1.36 -16.92
CA GLN A 323 20.16 1.59 -18.30
C GLN A 323 19.16 0.51 -18.68
N VAL A 324 17.92 0.91 -18.92
CA VAL A 324 16.86 0.02 -19.41
C VAL A 324 17.20 -0.35 -20.85
N ASN A 325 17.61 -1.59 -21.06
CA ASN A 325 17.87 -2.10 -22.41
C ASN A 325 16.52 -2.29 -23.13
N ASN A 326 16.23 -1.39 -24.08
CA ASN A 326 14.95 -1.33 -24.80
C ASN A 326 14.65 -2.56 -25.70
N ASN A 327 15.51 -3.56 -25.72
CA ASN A 327 15.32 -4.74 -26.58
C ASN A 327 14.38 -5.81 -26.02
N PHE A 328 13.72 -5.57 -24.86
CA PHE A 328 12.88 -6.57 -24.21
C PHE A 328 11.40 -6.55 -24.62
N TYR A 329 10.96 -5.65 -25.50
CA TYR A 329 9.56 -5.62 -25.98
C TYR A 329 9.16 -6.80 -26.86
N GLN A 330 10.11 -7.66 -27.29
CA GLN A 330 9.82 -8.80 -28.15
C GLN A 330 9.42 -10.10 -27.44
N LEU A 331 9.57 -10.21 -26.11
CA LEU A 331 9.30 -11.44 -25.37
C LEU A 331 7.89 -11.54 -24.73
N TRP A 332 7.10 -10.46 -24.78
CA TRP A 332 5.73 -10.42 -24.24
C TRP A 332 4.62 -10.76 -25.24
N GLY A 333 4.98 -11.19 -26.43
CA GLY A 333 4.02 -11.60 -27.49
C GLY A 333 3.24 -12.90 -27.21
N PHE A 334 3.47 -13.61 -26.09
CA PHE A 334 2.86 -14.91 -25.82
C PHE A 334 1.77 -14.93 -24.74
N PHE A 335 1.46 -13.81 -24.10
CA PHE A 335 0.30 -13.72 -23.21
C PHE A 335 -0.68 -12.70 -23.77
N GLY A 336 -1.81 -13.22 -24.26
CA GLY A 336 -2.84 -12.52 -25.00
C GLY A 336 -3.17 -11.11 -24.48
N GLN A 337 -3.11 -10.13 -25.37
CA GLN A 337 -3.60 -8.77 -25.15
C GLN A 337 -5.11 -8.79 -24.89
N PRO A 338 -5.62 -8.11 -23.85
CA PRO A 338 -7.05 -7.86 -23.76
C PRO A 338 -7.45 -6.90 -24.90
N GLN A 339 -8.29 -7.37 -25.82
CA GLN A 339 -8.92 -6.55 -26.85
C GLN A 339 -9.84 -5.53 -26.18
N VAL A 340 -9.45 -4.27 -26.19
CA VAL A 340 -10.34 -3.16 -25.85
C VAL A 340 -11.16 -2.82 -27.09
N TYR A 341 -12.44 -3.19 -27.08
CA TYR A 341 -13.41 -2.68 -28.07
C TYR A 341 -13.73 -1.23 -27.71
N LEU A 342 -13.29 -0.30 -28.54
CA LEU A 342 -13.81 1.07 -28.60
C LEU A 342 -14.85 1.16 -29.71
N PRO A 343 -16.09 1.59 -29.41
CA PRO A 343 -17.01 2.02 -30.48
C PRO A 343 -16.56 3.39 -31.01
N GLY A 344 -16.55 3.49 -32.33
CA GLY A 344 -16.01 4.64 -33.04
C GLY A 344 -16.77 5.95 -32.81
N ILE A 345 -16.00 7.01 -32.73
CA ILE A 345 -16.48 8.38 -33.01
C ILE A 345 -15.49 9.01 -34.00
N GLN A 346 -15.98 9.28 -35.19
CA GLN A 346 -15.35 10.19 -36.18
C GLN A 346 -15.56 11.63 -35.73
N GLY A 347 -14.54 12.48 -35.84
CA GLY A 347 -14.66 13.92 -35.74
C GLY A 347 -13.34 14.57 -35.32
N GLN A 348 -12.67 15.21 -36.31
CA GLN A 348 -11.45 16.01 -36.05
C GLN A 348 -11.79 17.36 -35.42
N PRO A 349 -10.86 17.93 -34.60
CA PRO A 349 -11.06 19.17 -33.88
C PRO A 349 -10.64 20.40 -34.69
N GLN A 350 -11.42 21.46 -34.58
CA GLN A 350 -10.99 22.82 -34.90
C GLN A 350 -10.46 23.56 -33.70
N VAL A 351 -9.43 24.37 -33.92
CA VAL A 351 -8.66 25.17 -32.95
C VAL A 351 -9.33 26.54 -32.77
N GLN A 352 -9.26 27.08 -31.53
CA GLN A 352 -9.23 28.48 -31.08
C GLN A 352 -10.35 28.91 -30.13
N PRO A 353 -10.18 30.01 -29.37
CA PRO A 353 -8.98 30.57 -28.70
C PRO A 353 -9.15 30.82 -27.18
N GLN A 354 -8.09 31.32 -26.54
CA GLN A 354 -7.92 31.72 -25.13
C GLN A 354 -9.02 32.70 -24.65
N MET A 355 -9.53 32.44 -23.44
CA MET A 355 -10.11 33.47 -22.57
C MET A 355 -9.40 33.48 -21.20
N GLU A 356 -8.73 34.57 -20.93
CA GLU A 356 -8.25 34.93 -19.60
C GLU A 356 -9.45 35.19 -18.67
N LEU A 357 -9.44 34.64 -17.48
CA LEU A 357 -10.34 35.03 -16.40
C LEU A 357 -9.53 35.50 -15.20
N PRO A 358 -10.02 36.50 -14.46
CA PRO A 358 -9.22 37.31 -13.53
C PRO A 358 -8.92 36.58 -12.22
N VAL A 359 -7.71 36.83 -11.72
CA VAL A 359 -7.24 36.49 -10.38
C VAL A 359 -8.07 37.21 -9.34
N GLN A 360 -8.87 36.51 -8.55
CA GLN A 360 -9.38 37.03 -7.29
C GLN A 360 -8.55 36.47 -6.13
N THR A 361 -7.83 37.37 -5.50
CA THR A 361 -7.13 37.18 -4.24
C THR A 361 -8.15 36.96 -3.12
N VAL A 362 -8.17 35.81 -2.50
CA VAL A 362 -8.91 35.58 -1.25
C VAL A 362 -7.90 35.51 -0.09
N GLN A 363 -7.94 36.49 0.77
CA GLN A 363 -7.20 36.56 2.04
C GLN A 363 -7.79 35.56 3.04
N GLY A 364 -6.90 34.79 3.69
CA GLY A 364 -6.90 34.41 5.09
C GLY A 364 -7.99 33.44 5.58
N VAL A 365 -7.63 32.15 5.73
CA VAL A 365 -8.16 31.34 6.83
C VAL A 365 -7.02 30.48 7.37
N GLN A 366 -6.55 30.76 8.56
CA GLN A 366 -5.72 29.82 9.34
C GLN A 366 -6.64 28.82 10.02
N GLN A 367 -6.54 27.55 9.64
CA GLN A 367 -7.14 26.46 10.41
C GLN A 367 -6.01 25.64 11.05
N VAL A 368 -5.94 25.71 12.36
CA VAL A 368 -5.10 24.81 13.17
C VAL A 368 -5.89 23.54 13.41
N GLN A 369 -5.43 22.42 12.85
CA GLN A 369 -5.99 21.10 13.17
C GLN A 369 -5.25 20.53 14.39
N GLN A 370 -5.96 20.30 15.48
CA GLN A 370 -5.45 19.55 16.64
C GLN A 370 -5.58 18.05 16.38
N PHE A 371 -4.45 17.36 16.44
CA PHE A 371 -4.40 15.89 16.43
C PHE A 371 -4.36 15.38 17.86
N ALA A 372 -5.30 14.53 18.24
CA ALA A 372 -5.26 13.83 19.51
C ALA A 372 -4.53 12.48 19.34
N PHE A 373 -3.40 12.33 20.04
CA PHE A 373 -2.77 11.05 20.27
C PHE A 373 -3.38 10.43 21.52
N VAL A 374 -3.91 9.24 21.40
CA VAL A 374 -4.34 8.45 22.56
C VAL A 374 -3.22 7.47 22.86
N ASP A 375 -2.69 7.53 24.07
CA ASP A 375 -1.75 6.52 24.58
C ASP A 375 -2.46 5.16 24.61
N ALA A 376 -2.18 4.33 23.64
CA ALA A 376 -2.65 2.96 23.60
C ALA A 376 -1.47 2.04 23.33
N GLN A 377 -1.41 0.97 24.11
CA GLN A 377 -0.61 -0.21 23.81
C GLN A 377 -0.76 -0.63 22.33
N PRO A 378 0.19 -1.35 21.73
CA PRO A 378 0.35 -1.41 20.27
C PRO A 378 -0.79 -2.18 19.56
N GLN A 379 -1.95 -1.59 19.51
CA GLN A 379 -2.95 -1.91 18.51
C GLN A 379 -2.87 -0.82 17.45
N GLN A 380 -2.55 -1.19 16.22
CA GLN A 380 -2.44 -0.28 15.11
C GLN A 380 -3.77 0.44 14.90
N GLN A 381 -3.82 1.72 15.28
CA GLN A 381 -4.95 2.59 14.99
C GLN A 381 -4.69 3.34 13.70
N GLN A 382 -5.60 3.22 12.77
CA GLN A 382 -5.66 4.04 11.56
C GLN A 382 -6.25 5.39 11.94
N TYR A 383 -5.50 6.45 11.71
CA TYR A 383 -5.96 7.81 11.97
C TYR A 383 -6.62 8.40 10.73
N TYR A 384 -7.87 8.80 10.89
CA TYR A 384 -8.59 9.61 9.92
C TYR A 384 -8.38 11.09 10.24
N VAL A 385 -7.93 11.83 9.26
CA VAL A 385 -8.04 13.30 9.29
C VAL A 385 -9.29 13.65 8.49
N ASN A 386 -10.41 13.88 9.19
CA ASN A 386 -11.57 14.49 8.58
C ASN A 386 -11.34 15.99 8.53
N PRO A 387 -11.54 16.67 7.39
CA PRO A 387 -11.68 18.12 7.39
C PRO A 387 -12.99 18.46 8.12
N VAL A 388 -12.88 19.01 9.31
CA VAL A 388 -14.03 19.56 10.04
C VAL A 388 -14.38 20.88 9.37
N ASN A 389 -15.49 20.92 8.64
CA ASN A 389 -16.13 22.15 8.24
C ASN A 389 -16.72 22.81 9.50
N VAL A 390 -16.02 23.76 10.09
CA VAL A 390 -16.57 24.62 11.12
C VAL A 390 -17.31 25.76 10.42
N TYR A 391 -18.60 25.59 10.20
CA TYR A 391 -19.49 26.74 10.00
C TYR A 391 -19.72 27.38 11.37
N GLN A 392 -19.08 28.49 11.62
CA GLN A 392 -19.53 29.37 12.70
C GLN A 392 -20.85 30.03 12.24
N GLN A 393 -21.92 29.63 12.88
CA GLN A 393 -23.13 30.46 12.94
C GLN A 393 -22.79 31.72 13.73
N GLN A 394 -22.70 32.83 13.06
CA GLN A 394 -22.87 34.13 13.73
C GLN A 394 -24.36 34.26 14.06
N GLY A 395 -24.67 34.15 15.35
CA GLY A 395 -25.98 34.45 15.89
C GLY A 395 -26.22 35.93 15.95
N TRP A 396 -27.42 36.25 15.71
CA TRP A 396 -28.10 37.39 16.34
C TRP A 396 -28.54 36.95 17.73
#